data_50391b2478a18850e2e40c0b0ca66a33
#
_entry.id   50391b2478a18850e2e40c0b0ca66a33
#
_cell.length_a   1.000
_cell.length_b   1.000
_cell.length_c   1.000
_cell.angle_alpha   90.00
_cell.angle_beta   90.00
_cell.angle_gamma   90.00
#
_symmetry.space_group_name_H-M   'P 1'
#
loop_
_entity.id
_entity.type
_entity.pdbx_description
1 polymer ?
#
loop_
_entity_poly.entity_id
_entity_poly.type
_entity_poly.pdbx_seq_one_letter_code
_entity_poly.pdbx_strand_id
1 'polypeptide(L)'
;MNTHEVPLRERVRAQLLELISEMDLTVNTRLLSEGQLAAKFQVSRSTIRTVLSDLEVEGKVIRRQGSGTYVNSQAIQVNTTLYPRIDLREIVARNGYSARSEVLSVRQIPAGRQSLLFNCGPTHQLQEIRSLYYADEFPCMYCIDCIRDGRITEDQWRTPELATQSIYEFLKEAGNIHVKWDMMRLRAATSGEVPELAVYFAVSYTHLRAH
;
A
#
# COMPACT_ATOMS: atom_id res chain seq x y z
N MET A 1 19.06 -31.48 11.71
CA MET A 1 19.31 -30.06 11.37
C MET A 1 18.70 -29.86 9.98
N ASN A 2 17.46 -29.38 9.91
CA ASN A 2 16.82 -29.03 8.63
C ASN A 2 17.17 -27.59 8.30
N THR A 3 18.16 -27.41 7.42
CA THR A 3 18.40 -26.13 6.77
C THR A 3 17.22 -25.91 5.81
N HIS A 4 16.31 -25.00 6.14
CA HIS A 4 15.28 -24.54 5.22
C HIS A 4 15.99 -23.83 4.06
N GLU A 5 16.18 -24.54 2.98
CA GLU A 5 16.69 -23.96 1.73
C GLU A 5 15.65 -22.98 1.20
N VAL A 6 16.02 -21.71 1.07
CA VAL A 6 15.13 -20.65 0.55
C VAL A 6 14.64 -21.10 -0.85
N PRO A 7 13.34 -21.10 -1.11
CA PRO A 7 12.78 -21.50 -2.41
C PRO A 7 13.45 -20.76 -3.57
N LEU A 8 13.72 -21.45 -4.66
CA LEU A 8 14.40 -20.89 -5.84
C LEU A 8 13.77 -19.56 -6.30
N ARG A 9 12.45 -19.47 -6.29
CA ARG A 9 11.70 -18.26 -6.68
C ARG A 9 12.03 -17.07 -5.78
N GLU A 10 12.09 -17.26 -4.47
CA GLU A 10 12.43 -16.21 -3.50
C GLU A 10 13.88 -15.76 -3.63
N ARG A 11 14.80 -16.69 -3.86
CA ARG A 11 16.21 -16.38 -4.12
C ARG A 11 16.37 -15.55 -5.38
N VAL A 12 15.73 -15.94 -6.48
CA VAL A 12 15.78 -15.20 -7.75
C VAL A 12 15.13 -13.81 -7.60
N ARG A 13 14.04 -13.72 -6.84
CA ARG A 13 13.39 -12.46 -6.53
C ARG A 13 14.32 -11.50 -5.77
N ALA A 14 15.01 -12.01 -4.75
CA ALA A 14 15.98 -11.21 -3.99
C ALA A 14 17.12 -10.70 -4.88
N GLN A 15 17.73 -11.57 -5.69
CA GLN A 15 18.77 -11.21 -6.64
C GLN A 15 18.31 -10.17 -7.69
N LEU A 16 17.07 -10.26 -8.14
CA LEU A 16 16.53 -9.29 -9.09
C LEU A 16 16.29 -7.92 -8.44
N LEU A 17 15.80 -7.89 -7.19
CA LEU A 17 15.64 -6.65 -6.44
C LEU A 17 17.01 -6.01 -6.10
N GLU A 18 18.01 -6.80 -5.78
CA GLU A 18 19.39 -6.33 -5.59
C GLU A 18 19.93 -5.70 -6.88
N LEU A 19 19.81 -6.39 -8.02
CA LEU A 19 20.17 -5.84 -9.33
C LEU A 19 19.50 -4.50 -9.61
N ILE A 20 18.21 -4.38 -9.28
CA ILE A 20 17.44 -3.14 -9.46
C ILE A 20 17.96 -2.03 -8.53
N SER A 21 18.33 -2.35 -7.29
CA SER A 21 18.85 -1.37 -6.33
C SER A 21 20.20 -0.77 -6.75
N GLU A 22 20.98 -1.51 -7.55
CA GLU A 22 22.28 -1.07 -8.11
C GLU A 22 22.11 -0.23 -9.39
N MET A 23 20.90 -0.17 -9.97
CA MET A 23 20.67 0.60 -11.20
C MET A 23 20.53 2.09 -10.90
N ASP A 24 21.15 2.93 -11.74
CA ASP A 24 20.83 4.35 -11.79
C ASP A 24 19.47 4.56 -12.51
N LEU A 25 18.41 4.57 -11.74
CA LEU A 25 17.04 4.70 -12.24
C LEU A 25 16.71 6.10 -12.79
N THR A 26 17.59 7.07 -12.64
CA THR A 26 17.43 8.39 -13.26
C THR A 26 17.83 8.37 -14.75
N VAL A 27 18.72 7.46 -15.12
CA VAL A 27 19.27 7.34 -16.47
C VAL A 27 18.66 6.16 -17.23
N ASN A 28 18.51 5.00 -16.56
CA ASN A 28 18.04 3.78 -17.22
C ASN A 28 17.13 2.95 -16.32
N THR A 29 15.88 2.84 -16.70
CA THR A 29 14.90 1.99 -16.01
C THR A 29 14.65 0.65 -16.71
N ARG A 30 15.27 0.37 -17.87
CA ARG A 30 15.05 -0.85 -18.63
C ARG A 30 15.84 -2.02 -18.05
N LEU A 31 15.14 -3.09 -17.72
CA LEU A 31 15.77 -4.36 -17.28
C LEU A 31 16.37 -5.12 -18.45
N LEU A 32 17.31 -6.00 -18.13
CA LEU A 32 17.77 -7.04 -19.03
C LEU A 32 16.59 -7.89 -19.52
N SER A 33 16.69 -8.43 -20.71
CA SER A 33 15.66 -9.36 -21.25
C SER A 33 15.52 -10.62 -20.38
N GLU A 34 14.35 -11.27 -20.43
CA GLU A 34 14.12 -12.54 -19.71
C GLU A 34 15.23 -13.57 -19.96
N GLY A 35 15.76 -13.64 -21.20
CA GLY A 35 16.86 -14.55 -21.56
C GLY A 35 18.18 -14.17 -20.91
N GLN A 36 18.51 -12.87 -20.86
CA GLN A 36 19.72 -12.37 -20.21
C GLN A 36 19.66 -12.53 -18.68
N LEU A 37 18.49 -12.26 -18.06
CA LEU A 37 18.28 -12.51 -16.64
C LEU A 37 18.38 -13.99 -16.30
N ALA A 38 17.80 -14.87 -17.14
CA ALA A 38 17.88 -16.32 -16.96
C ALA A 38 19.33 -16.82 -17.00
N ALA A 39 20.12 -16.31 -17.94
CA ALA A 39 21.58 -16.62 -18.04
C ALA A 39 22.34 -16.06 -16.83
N LYS A 40 22.07 -14.82 -16.43
CA LYS A 40 22.74 -14.15 -15.30
C LYS A 40 22.51 -14.88 -13.97
N PHE A 41 21.27 -15.29 -13.71
CA PHE A 41 20.87 -15.96 -12.46
C PHE A 41 20.95 -17.49 -12.52
N GLN A 42 21.34 -18.05 -13.68
CA GLN A 42 21.46 -19.51 -13.93
C GLN A 42 20.17 -20.27 -13.65
N VAL A 43 19.05 -19.73 -14.13
CA VAL A 43 17.70 -20.31 -13.96
C VAL A 43 16.95 -20.37 -15.28
N SER A 44 15.80 -21.04 -15.31
CA SER A 44 14.97 -21.11 -16.51
C SER A 44 14.31 -19.74 -16.82
N ARG A 45 14.02 -19.50 -18.11
CA ARG A 45 13.23 -18.30 -18.52
C ARG A 45 11.84 -18.29 -17.88
N SER A 46 11.24 -19.47 -17.65
CA SER A 46 9.94 -19.56 -16.96
C SER A 46 10.02 -19.08 -15.52
N THR A 47 11.10 -19.38 -14.79
CA THR A 47 11.34 -18.87 -13.42
C THR A 47 11.42 -17.35 -13.42
N ILE A 48 12.20 -16.76 -14.34
CA ILE A 48 12.32 -15.30 -14.48
C ILE A 48 10.96 -14.67 -14.80
N ARG A 49 10.20 -15.26 -15.73
CA ARG A 49 8.88 -14.78 -16.13
C ARG A 49 7.91 -14.75 -14.94
N THR A 50 7.93 -15.78 -14.11
CA THR A 50 7.10 -15.85 -12.90
C THR A 50 7.48 -14.73 -11.93
N VAL A 51 8.78 -14.57 -11.62
CA VAL A 51 9.26 -13.52 -10.71
C VAL A 51 8.94 -12.13 -11.24
N LEU A 52 9.14 -11.88 -12.53
CA LEU A 52 8.79 -10.60 -13.16
C LEU A 52 7.28 -10.35 -13.12
N SER A 53 6.45 -11.40 -13.25
CA SER A 53 4.99 -11.28 -13.14
C SER A 53 4.57 -10.87 -11.72
N ASP A 54 5.22 -11.43 -10.69
CA ASP A 54 4.98 -11.04 -9.30
C ASP A 54 5.34 -9.58 -9.06
N LEU A 55 6.52 -9.15 -9.55
CA LEU A 55 6.97 -7.76 -9.42
C LEU A 55 6.10 -6.78 -10.22
N GLU A 56 5.48 -7.23 -11.32
CA GLU A 56 4.52 -6.44 -12.09
C GLU A 56 3.20 -6.27 -11.33
N VAL A 57 2.69 -7.34 -10.70
CA VAL A 57 1.51 -7.26 -9.82
C VAL A 57 1.76 -6.34 -8.64
N GLU A 58 2.99 -6.33 -8.11
CA GLU A 58 3.43 -5.40 -7.05
C GLU A 58 3.68 -3.97 -7.57
N GLY A 59 3.56 -3.73 -8.87
CA GLY A 59 3.80 -2.43 -9.49
C GLY A 59 5.28 -2.03 -9.58
N LYS A 60 6.22 -2.89 -9.17
CA LYS A 60 7.67 -2.60 -9.16
C LYS A 60 8.31 -2.59 -10.54
N VAL A 61 7.71 -3.31 -11.47
CA VAL A 61 8.11 -3.32 -12.87
C VAL A 61 6.90 -3.12 -13.79
N ILE A 62 7.14 -2.63 -15.00
CA ILE A 62 6.13 -2.41 -16.04
C ILE A 62 6.60 -3.14 -17.29
N ARG A 63 5.77 -4.05 -17.82
CA ARG A 63 6.02 -4.70 -19.10
C ARG A 63 5.41 -3.89 -20.23
N ARG A 64 6.23 -3.60 -21.24
CA ARG A 64 5.77 -2.94 -22.46
C ARG A 64 5.93 -3.93 -23.61
N GLN A 65 4.82 -4.34 -24.22
CA GLN A 65 4.82 -5.31 -25.32
C GLN A 65 5.76 -4.84 -26.45
N GLY A 66 6.63 -5.75 -26.88
CA GLY A 66 7.65 -5.48 -27.92
C GLY A 66 8.83 -4.59 -27.48
N SER A 67 8.73 -3.91 -26.34
CA SER A 67 9.75 -2.97 -25.85
C SER A 67 10.60 -3.51 -24.69
N GLY A 68 10.05 -4.38 -23.85
CA GLY A 68 10.74 -5.01 -22.72
C GLY A 68 10.11 -4.70 -21.36
N THR A 69 10.86 -5.00 -20.31
CA THR A 69 10.46 -4.76 -18.92
C THR A 69 11.24 -3.56 -18.37
N TYR A 70 10.55 -2.68 -17.70
CA TYR A 70 11.09 -1.46 -17.13
C TYR A 70 10.86 -1.44 -15.62
N VAL A 71 11.81 -0.93 -14.88
CA VAL A 71 11.68 -0.66 -13.46
C VAL A 71 10.75 0.54 -13.26
N ASN A 72 9.77 0.40 -12.38
CA ASN A 72 8.98 1.52 -11.92
C ASN A 72 9.72 2.23 -10.78
N SER A 73 10.55 3.23 -11.11
CA SER A 73 11.39 3.94 -10.15
C SER A 73 10.58 4.58 -9.01
N GLN A 74 9.37 5.01 -9.29
CA GLN A 74 8.49 5.60 -8.27
C GLN A 74 8.00 4.55 -7.26
N ALA A 75 7.69 3.33 -7.71
CA ALA A 75 7.24 2.26 -6.82
C ALA A 75 8.38 1.58 -6.04
N ILE A 76 9.63 1.67 -6.53
CA ILE A 76 10.80 1.10 -5.84
C ILE A 76 11.29 2.02 -4.72
N GLN A 77 11.13 3.33 -4.88
CA GLN A 77 11.43 4.29 -3.83
C GLN A 77 10.45 4.17 -2.65
N VAL A 78 9.27 3.63 -2.88
CA VAL A 78 8.32 3.29 -1.82
C VAL A 78 8.57 1.85 -1.40
N ASN A 79 9.28 1.63 -0.30
CA ASN A 79 9.52 0.30 0.29
C ASN A 79 8.20 -0.26 0.87
N THR A 80 7.24 -0.59 -0.01
CA THR A 80 5.90 -0.98 0.41
C THR A 80 5.48 -2.28 -0.24
N THR A 81 5.50 -3.33 0.55
CA THR A 81 4.77 -4.56 0.25
C THR A 81 3.39 -4.42 0.89
N LEU A 82 2.34 -4.23 0.08
CA LEU A 82 0.95 -4.10 0.54
C LEU A 82 0.31 -5.48 0.84
N TYR A 83 1.03 -6.39 1.50
CA TYR A 83 0.48 -7.69 1.90
C TYR A 83 1.26 -8.30 3.06
N PRO A 84 0.65 -8.90 4.06
CA PRO A 84 -0.73 -8.81 4.56
C PRO A 84 -0.83 -7.83 5.74
N ARG A 85 -1.92 -7.09 5.86
CA ARG A 85 -2.22 -6.15 6.97
C ARG A 85 -1.15 -5.09 7.19
N ILE A 86 -1.13 -4.09 6.32
CA ILE A 86 -0.19 -3.00 6.43
C ILE A 86 -0.74 -1.92 7.34
N ASP A 87 -0.02 -1.67 8.41
CA ASP A 87 -0.13 -0.40 9.10
C ASP A 87 0.47 0.70 8.22
N LEU A 88 -0.37 1.66 7.80
CA LEU A 88 0.08 2.76 6.95
C LEU A 88 1.17 3.60 7.61
N ARG A 89 1.23 3.65 8.94
CA ARG A 89 2.32 4.30 9.67
C ARG A 89 3.63 3.55 9.54
N GLU A 90 3.58 2.23 9.49
CA GLU A 90 4.77 1.42 9.25
C GLU A 90 5.37 1.72 7.86
N ILE A 91 4.52 2.00 6.86
CA ILE A 91 4.99 2.45 5.55
C ILE A 91 5.78 3.76 5.69
N VAL A 92 5.22 4.74 6.40
CA VAL A 92 5.86 6.03 6.63
C VAL A 92 7.19 5.84 7.38
N ALA A 93 7.17 5.06 8.47
CA ALA A 93 8.35 4.79 9.29
C ALA A 93 9.47 4.06 8.53
N ARG A 94 9.13 3.08 7.69
CA ARG A 94 10.10 2.35 6.83
C ARG A 94 10.78 3.26 5.80
N ASN A 95 10.17 4.39 5.47
CA ASN A 95 10.76 5.39 4.59
C ASN A 95 11.55 6.49 5.36
N GLY A 96 11.80 6.28 6.65
CA GLY A 96 12.67 7.13 7.46
C GLY A 96 11.99 8.34 8.11
N TYR A 97 10.65 8.40 8.10
CA TYR A 97 9.88 9.51 8.69
C TYR A 97 9.24 9.11 10.01
N SER A 98 9.03 10.07 10.89
CA SER A 98 8.18 9.90 12.07
C SER A 98 6.71 9.83 11.62
N ALA A 99 6.01 8.75 12.00
CA ALA A 99 4.66 8.49 11.57
C ALA A 99 3.65 8.80 12.66
N ARG A 100 2.61 9.56 12.36
CA ARG A 100 1.42 9.73 13.20
C ARG A 100 0.16 9.74 12.36
N SER A 101 -0.97 9.47 12.99
CA SER A 101 -2.29 9.56 12.34
C SER A 101 -3.25 10.39 13.20
N GLU A 102 -4.26 10.96 12.54
CA GLU A 102 -5.31 11.74 13.15
C GLU A 102 -6.66 11.33 12.55
N VAL A 103 -7.65 11.04 13.39
CA VAL A 103 -9.01 10.76 12.95
C VAL A 103 -9.76 12.10 12.79
N LEU A 104 -10.16 12.39 11.56
CA LEU A 104 -10.86 13.61 11.20
C LEU A 104 -12.37 13.50 11.43
N SER A 105 -12.97 12.36 11.10
CA SER A 105 -14.40 12.11 11.30
C SER A 105 -14.73 10.64 11.36
N VAL A 106 -15.81 10.34 12.08
CA VAL A 106 -16.44 9.01 12.15
C VAL A 106 -17.92 9.19 11.81
N ARG A 107 -18.44 8.36 10.90
CA ARG A 107 -19.83 8.44 10.43
C ARG A 107 -20.44 7.07 10.29
N GLN A 108 -21.75 6.97 10.44
CA GLN A 108 -22.52 5.81 10.02
C GLN A 108 -23.00 6.04 8.58
N ILE A 109 -22.71 5.13 7.68
CA ILE A 109 -23.13 5.21 6.29
C ILE A 109 -23.80 3.91 5.86
N PRO A 110 -24.80 3.95 4.97
CA PRO A 110 -25.37 2.72 4.42
C PRO A 110 -24.34 2.01 3.53
N ALA A 111 -24.30 0.67 3.61
CA ALA A 111 -23.35 -0.14 2.84
C ALA A 111 -23.50 0.05 1.31
N GLY A 112 -24.70 0.29 0.82
CA GLY A 112 -24.95 0.57 -0.58
C GLY A 112 -24.26 -0.41 -1.53
N ARG A 113 -23.41 0.12 -2.42
CA ARG A 113 -22.61 -0.71 -3.36
C ARG A 113 -21.53 -1.56 -2.68
N GLN A 114 -21.12 -1.21 -1.45
CA GLN A 114 -20.11 -1.97 -0.70
C GLN A 114 -20.70 -3.20 -0.01
N SER A 115 -22.02 -3.34 0.01
CA SER A 115 -22.75 -4.44 0.65
C SER A 115 -22.24 -5.83 0.23
N LEU A 116 -21.86 -6.00 -1.03
CA LEU A 116 -21.30 -7.26 -1.55
C LEU A 116 -19.93 -7.57 -0.92
N LEU A 117 -19.10 -6.57 -0.74
CA LEU A 117 -17.77 -6.73 -0.14
C LEU A 117 -17.88 -7.11 1.33
N PHE A 118 -18.81 -6.50 2.05
CA PHE A 118 -19.02 -6.76 3.48
C PHE A 118 -19.98 -7.92 3.76
N ASN A 119 -20.49 -8.59 2.72
CA ASN A 119 -21.48 -9.66 2.84
C ASN A 119 -22.65 -9.24 3.77
N CYS A 120 -23.29 -8.12 3.46
CA CYS A 120 -24.41 -7.55 4.22
C CYS A 120 -25.47 -6.97 3.28
N GLY A 121 -26.62 -6.57 3.82
CA GLY A 121 -27.66 -5.87 3.05
C GLY A 121 -27.24 -4.44 2.68
N PRO A 122 -27.79 -3.85 1.61
CA PRO A 122 -27.41 -2.51 1.15
C PRO A 122 -27.78 -1.39 2.15
N THR A 123 -28.73 -1.63 3.04
CA THR A 123 -29.18 -0.72 4.11
C THR A 123 -28.42 -0.90 5.42
N HIS A 124 -27.55 -1.94 5.49
CA HIS A 124 -26.71 -2.18 6.67
C HIS A 124 -25.82 -0.98 6.91
N GLN A 125 -25.68 -0.57 8.16
CA GLN A 125 -24.83 0.57 8.52
C GLN A 125 -23.37 0.11 8.65
N LEU A 126 -22.49 0.77 7.90
CA LEU A 126 -21.06 0.67 8.05
C LEU A 126 -20.55 1.88 8.82
N GLN A 127 -19.52 1.70 9.61
CA GLN A 127 -18.81 2.81 10.21
C GLN A 127 -17.69 3.27 9.24
N GLU A 128 -17.81 4.51 8.76
CA GLU A 128 -16.79 5.18 7.94
C GLU A 128 -15.91 6.03 8.85
N ILE A 129 -14.60 5.79 8.80
CA ILE A 129 -13.60 6.55 9.52
C ILE A 129 -12.72 7.27 8.50
N ARG A 130 -12.56 8.57 8.65
CA ARG A 130 -11.67 9.38 7.83
C ARG A 130 -10.48 9.81 8.63
N SER A 131 -9.29 9.48 8.14
CA SER A 131 -8.04 9.70 8.85
C SER A 131 -7.00 10.36 7.94
N LEU A 132 -6.15 11.15 8.56
CA LEU A 132 -4.98 11.77 7.93
C LEU A 132 -3.72 11.17 8.54
N TYR A 133 -2.79 10.76 7.69
CA TYR A 133 -1.48 10.27 8.09
C TYR A 133 -0.42 11.30 7.76
N TYR A 134 0.57 11.41 8.63
CA TYR A 134 1.66 12.36 8.53
C TYR A 134 3.00 11.65 8.45
N ALA A 135 3.88 12.21 7.63
CA ALA A 135 5.31 11.94 7.62
C ALA A 135 6.00 13.15 8.24
N ASP A 136 6.54 13.02 9.45
CA ASP A 136 6.93 14.12 10.31
C ASP A 136 5.73 15.10 10.52
N GLU A 137 5.87 16.35 10.13
CA GLU A 137 4.80 17.36 10.24
C GLU A 137 3.95 17.48 8.96
N PHE A 138 4.29 16.73 7.88
CA PHE A 138 3.62 16.86 6.59
C PHE A 138 2.54 15.80 6.41
N PRO A 139 1.31 16.19 6.05
CA PRO A 139 0.26 15.25 5.68
C PRO A 139 0.68 14.51 4.39
N CYS A 140 0.63 13.18 4.41
CA CYS A 140 1.09 12.34 3.30
C CYS A 140 0.03 11.39 2.74
N MET A 141 -0.94 10.96 3.56
CA MET A 141 -2.03 10.09 3.09
C MET A 141 -3.36 10.49 3.74
N TYR A 142 -4.41 10.50 2.95
CA TYR A 142 -5.80 10.59 3.41
C TYR A 142 -6.47 9.24 3.24
N CYS A 143 -7.03 8.72 4.33
CA CYS A 143 -7.62 7.38 4.39
C CYS A 143 -9.11 7.45 4.65
N ILE A 144 -9.87 6.57 4.00
CA ILE A 144 -11.27 6.33 4.30
C ILE A 144 -11.40 4.82 4.58
N ASP A 145 -11.56 4.49 5.85
CA ASP A 145 -11.76 3.13 6.30
C ASP A 145 -13.26 2.87 6.49
N CYS A 146 -13.73 1.70 6.05
CA CYS A 146 -15.09 1.26 6.28
C CYS A 146 -15.08 -0.04 7.07
N ILE A 147 -15.81 -0.08 8.18
CA ILE A 147 -15.90 -1.23 9.07
C ILE A 147 -17.36 -1.65 9.19
N ARG A 148 -17.62 -2.96 9.06
CA ARG A 148 -18.95 -3.51 9.19
C ARG A 148 -19.51 -3.44 10.61
N ASP A 149 -18.65 -3.52 11.60
CA ASP A 149 -19.02 -3.60 13.01
C ASP A 149 -18.89 -2.23 13.69
N GLY A 150 -20.04 -1.60 13.98
CA GLY A 150 -20.12 -0.27 14.58
C GLY A 150 -20.05 -0.26 16.12
N ARG A 151 -19.37 -1.24 16.75
CA ARG A 151 -19.26 -1.35 18.21
C ARG A 151 -18.35 -0.29 18.85
N ILE A 152 -17.48 0.35 18.06
CA ILE A 152 -16.58 1.39 18.55
C ILE A 152 -17.30 2.73 18.47
N THR A 153 -17.38 3.42 19.61
CA THR A 153 -18.02 4.75 19.68
C THR A 153 -17.14 5.84 19.08
N GLU A 154 -17.73 6.99 18.74
CA GLU A 154 -16.97 8.11 18.19
C GLU A 154 -15.90 8.60 19.17
N ASP A 155 -16.19 8.63 20.47
CA ASP A 155 -15.23 9.03 21.51
C ASP A 155 -14.03 8.08 21.57
N GLN A 156 -14.26 6.77 21.42
CA GLN A 156 -13.17 5.80 21.37
C GLN A 156 -12.27 5.99 20.13
N TRP A 157 -12.82 6.42 18.99
CA TRP A 157 -12.03 6.75 17.81
C TRP A 157 -11.17 8.00 17.95
N ARG A 158 -11.43 8.83 18.96
CA ARG A 158 -10.71 10.10 19.23
C ARG A 158 -9.65 9.98 20.32
N THR A 159 -9.33 8.74 20.74
CA THR A 159 -8.34 8.54 21.79
C THR A 159 -6.91 8.83 21.29
N PRO A 160 -6.03 9.39 22.15
CA PRO A 160 -4.63 9.66 21.79
C PRO A 160 -3.86 8.42 21.34
N GLU A 161 -4.22 7.25 21.85
CA GLU A 161 -3.58 5.97 21.56
C GLU A 161 -3.66 5.65 20.05
N LEU A 162 -4.76 5.99 19.39
CA LEU A 162 -4.95 5.76 17.96
C LEU A 162 -3.95 6.56 17.09
N ALA A 163 -3.39 7.64 17.59
CA ALA A 163 -2.36 8.40 16.88
C ALA A 163 -1.05 7.60 16.70
N THR A 164 -0.77 6.66 17.59
CA THR A 164 0.47 5.89 17.64
C THR A 164 0.30 4.37 17.55
N GLN A 165 -0.93 3.87 17.67
CA GLN A 165 -1.27 2.45 17.64
C GLN A 165 -1.76 2.02 16.25
N SER A 166 -1.54 0.76 15.89
CA SER A 166 -2.11 0.17 14.68
C SER A 166 -3.64 0.18 14.71
N ILE A 167 -4.29 0.52 13.60
CA ILE A 167 -5.74 0.41 13.49
C ILE A 167 -6.23 -1.01 13.81
N TYR A 168 -5.47 -2.04 13.47
CA TYR A 168 -5.82 -3.44 13.75
C TYR A 168 -5.74 -3.78 15.23
N GLU A 169 -4.75 -3.26 15.94
CA GLU A 169 -4.62 -3.39 17.39
C GLU A 169 -5.72 -2.63 18.10
N PHE A 170 -5.97 -1.40 17.68
CA PHE A 170 -7.06 -0.59 18.20
C PHE A 170 -8.43 -1.28 18.03
N LEU A 171 -8.75 -1.81 16.85
CA LEU A 171 -9.99 -2.53 16.61
C LEU A 171 -10.16 -3.75 17.51
N LYS A 172 -9.05 -4.46 17.77
CA LYS A 172 -9.04 -5.60 18.68
C LYS A 172 -9.28 -5.17 20.13
N GLU A 173 -8.61 -4.14 20.61
CA GLU A 173 -8.66 -3.69 22.00
C GLU A 173 -9.95 -2.94 22.32
N ALA A 174 -10.33 -1.95 21.52
CA ALA A 174 -11.49 -1.12 21.77
C ALA A 174 -12.83 -1.82 21.45
N GLY A 175 -12.86 -2.67 20.43
CA GLY A 175 -14.09 -3.30 19.93
C GLY A 175 -14.13 -4.82 20.01
N ASN A 176 -13.05 -5.48 20.43
CA ASN A 176 -12.86 -6.94 20.27
C ASN A 176 -13.14 -7.40 18.82
N ILE A 177 -12.72 -6.54 17.84
CA ILE A 177 -12.91 -6.78 16.42
C ILE A 177 -11.63 -7.41 15.86
N HIS A 178 -11.76 -8.65 15.38
CA HIS A 178 -10.68 -9.36 14.72
C HIS A 178 -10.84 -9.25 13.21
N VAL A 179 -10.01 -8.43 12.55
CA VAL A 179 -10.02 -8.29 11.09
C VAL A 179 -9.51 -9.60 10.48
N LYS A 180 -10.36 -10.30 9.74
CA LYS A 180 -10.00 -11.54 9.02
C LYS A 180 -9.42 -11.25 7.65
N TRP A 181 -9.93 -10.22 6.98
CA TRP A 181 -9.48 -9.72 5.68
C TRP A 181 -9.73 -8.22 5.60
N ASP A 182 -8.96 -7.56 4.81
CA ASP A 182 -9.15 -6.18 4.41
C ASP A 182 -8.96 -6.04 2.89
N MET A 183 -9.45 -4.97 2.34
CA MET A 183 -9.22 -4.60 0.95
C MET A 183 -8.85 -3.13 0.88
N MET A 184 -7.62 -2.87 0.47
CA MET A 184 -7.13 -1.51 0.27
C MET A 184 -7.20 -1.14 -1.21
N ARG A 185 -7.66 0.07 -1.49
CA ARG A 185 -7.64 0.67 -2.82
C ARG A 185 -6.93 2.00 -2.75
N LEU A 186 -5.80 2.10 -3.43
CA LEU A 186 -5.06 3.35 -3.59
C LEU A 186 -5.48 4.02 -4.90
N ARG A 187 -5.73 5.32 -4.86
CA ARG A 187 -5.96 6.13 -6.06
C ARG A 187 -5.42 7.53 -5.87
N ALA A 188 -4.96 8.13 -6.95
CA ALA A 188 -4.78 9.58 -6.98
C ALA A 188 -6.17 10.24 -7.00
N ALA A 189 -6.34 11.30 -6.23
CA ALA A 189 -7.57 12.07 -6.18
C ALA A 189 -7.25 13.56 -6.20
N THR A 190 -8.18 14.36 -6.73
CA THR A 190 -8.10 15.82 -6.72
C THR A 190 -8.96 16.40 -5.58
N SER A 191 -8.71 17.65 -5.23
CA SER A 191 -9.54 18.36 -4.25
C SER A 191 -11.00 18.55 -4.72
N GLY A 192 -11.25 18.46 -6.02
CA GLY A 192 -12.62 18.45 -6.56
C GLY A 192 -13.37 17.16 -6.29
N GLU A 193 -12.66 16.03 -6.19
CA GLU A 193 -13.26 14.72 -5.87
C GLU A 193 -13.34 14.46 -4.36
N VAL A 194 -12.39 14.99 -3.61
CA VAL A 194 -12.31 14.88 -2.14
C VAL A 194 -11.99 16.26 -1.59
N PRO A 195 -13.00 17.05 -1.19
CA PRO A 195 -12.82 18.43 -0.75
C PRO A 195 -11.83 18.60 0.40
N GLU A 196 -11.75 17.62 1.30
CA GLU A 196 -10.80 17.63 2.41
C GLU A 196 -9.34 17.71 1.95
N LEU A 197 -9.02 17.19 0.75
CA LEU A 197 -7.66 17.28 0.20
C LEU A 197 -7.23 18.73 -0.05
N ALA A 198 -8.16 19.63 -0.36
CA ALA A 198 -7.85 21.05 -0.55
C ALA A 198 -7.30 21.69 0.73
N VAL A 199 -7.76 21.25 1.89
CA VAL A 199 -7.35 21.76 3.19
C VAL A 199 -5.94 21.28 3.58
N TYR A 200 -5.68 19.98 3.37
CA TYR A 200 -4.48 19.33 3.90
C TYR A 200 -3.34 19.24 2.88
N PHE A 201 -3.65 19.23 1.60
CA PHE A 201 -2.68 19.00 0.51
C PHE A 201 -2.57 20.14 -0.49
N ALA A 202 -3.09 21.32 -0.16
CA ALA A 202 -3.14 22.48 -1.06
C ALA A 202 -1.77 22.94 -1.60
N VAL A 203 -0.67 22.53 -0.99
CA VAL A 203 0.69 22.94 -1.35
C VAL A 203 1.48 21.84 -2.09
N SER A 204 1.08 20.56 -1.99
CA SER A 204 1.88 19.43 -2.51
C SER A 204 1.58 19.02 -3.96
N TYR A 205 0.42 19.36 -4.51
CA TYR A 205 -0.01 18.84 -5.81
C TYR A 205 0.38 19.68 -7.03
N THR A 206 1.05 20.80 -6.85
CA THR A 206 1.50 21.65 -7.97
C THR A 206 2.66 21.05 -8.77
N HIS A 207 3.28 19.96 -8.34
CA HIS A 207 4.45 19.37 -9.00
C HIS A 207 4.28 17.93 -9.52
N LEU A 208 3.11 17.31 -9.40
CA LEU A 208 2.81 16.05 -10.08
C LEU A 208 2.15 16.33 -11.44
N ARG A 209 2.88 16.98 -12.35
CA ARG A 209 2.57 16.88 -13.77
C ARG A 209 3.11 15.54 -14.24
N ALA A 210 2.19 14.64 -14.64
CA ALA A 210 2.53 13.51 -15.47
C ALA A 210 3.15 14.04 -16.80
N HIS A 211 4.36 13.65 -17.05
CA HIS A 211 4.96 13.68 -18.39
C HIS A 211 4.82 12.31 -19.04
#